data_d917f958c7c3b15bcb828b147cad81fb
#
_entry.id   d917f958c7c3b15bcb828b147cad81fb
#
_cell.length_a   1.000
_cell.length_b   1.000
_cell.length_c   1.000
_cell.angle_alpha   90.00
_cell.angle_beta   90.00
_cell.angle_gamma   90.00
#
_symmetry.space_group_name_H-M   'P 1'
#
loop_
_entity.id
_entity.type
_entity.pdbx_description
1 polymer ?
#
loop_
_entity_poly.entity_id
_entity_poly.type
_entity_poly.pdbx_seq_one_letter_code
_entity_poly.pdbx_strand_id
1 'polypeptide(L)'
;MLVEEIMLSEVPTVSDFDTVGDVIQFMIRRKVSGVPVVDLEQRLIGYFSAQMFFQQLLEEAQKEAPLFGNLMSAIREKLREFAKREVSEFMTEDVEYLAAEDDVEDALELLQTTGLDLIPVVKEGRVVGVVNRVRVLQAFLETK
;
A
#
# COMPACT_ATOMS: atom_id res chain seq x y z
N MET A 1 1.93 -10.81 23.15
CA MET A 1 1.19 -9.62 22.72
C MET A 1 0.61 -9.89 21.33
N LEU A 2 -0.69 -9.74 21.21
CA LEU A 2 -1.36 -9.99 19.93
C LEU A 2 -1.30 -8.77 19.03
N VAL A 3 -1.28 -9.02 17.72
CA VAL A 3 -1.28 -7.97 16.71
C VAL A 3 -2.46 -7.01 16.90
N GLU A 4 -3.66 -7.54 17.20
CA GLU A 4 -4.84 -6.68 17.40
C GLU A 4 -4.71 -5.72 18.59
N GLU A 5 -3.84 -6.02 19.54
CA GLU A 5 -3.60 -5.14 20.69
C GLU A 5 -2.74 -3.93 20.34
N ILE A 6 -1.96 -4.02 19.27
CA ILE A 6 -1.03 -2.96 18.88
C ILE A 6 -1.36 -2.30 17.55
N MET A 7 -2.24 -2.89 16.75
CA MET A 7 -2.56 -2.34 15.42
C MET A 7 -3.18 -0.94 15.52
N LEU A 8 -3.01 -0.18 14.46
CA LEU A 8 -3.76 1.04 14.25
C LEU A 8 -5.10 0.66 13.64
N SER A 9 -6.20 1.05 14.27
CA SER A 9 -7.54 0.69 13.81
C SER A 9 -8.13 1.70 12.82
N GLU A 10 -7.50 2.86 12.67
CA GLU A 10 -7.83 3.79 11.60
C GLU A 10 -7.10 3.34 10.35
N VAL A 11 -7.84 2.69 9.43
CA VAL A 11 -7.23 1.97 8.32
C VAL A 11 -7.26 2.80 7.04
N PRO A 12 -6.09 3.19 6.51
CA PRO A 12 -6.04 3.87 5.22
C PRO A 12 -6.15 2.84 4.08
N THR A 13 -7.37 2.48 3.71
CA THR A 13 -7.62 1.57 2.58
C THR A 13 -8.24 2.32 1.42
N VAL A 14 -8.06 1.78 0.22
CA VAL A 14 -8.71 2.28 -1.00
C VAL A 14 -9.46 1.13 -1.67
N SER A 15 -10.41 1.51 -2.52
CA SER A 15 -11.22 0.56 -3.28
C SER A 15 -10.51 0.21 -4.59
N ASP A 16 -10.70 -1.01 -5.08
CA ASP A 16 -10.09 -1.50 -6.31
C ASP A 16 -10.47 -0.70 -7.55
N PHE A 17 -11.62 -0.03 -7.55
CA PHE A 17 -12.03 0.82 -8.67
C PHE A 17 -11.74 2.31 -8.46
N ASP A 18 -11.09 2.70 -7.38
CA ASP A 18 -10.56 4.06 -7.26
C ASP A 18 -9.50 4.28 -8.33
N THR A 19 -9.43 5.50 -8.87
CA THR A 19 -8.41 5.81 -9.87
C THR A 19 -7.05 5.97 -9.19
N VAL A 20 -6.00 5.68 -9.96
CA VAL A 20 -4.62 5.87 -9.47
C VAL A 20 -4.41 7.31 -9.01
N GLY A 21 -4.95 8.28 -9.75
CA GLY A 21 -4.84 9.69 -9.36
C GLY A 21 -5.45 9.97 -7.99
N ASP A 22 -6.64 9.44 -7.73
CA ASP A 22 -7.32 9.62 -6.45
C ASP A 22 -6.55 8.91 -5.32
N VAL A 23 -6.01 7.73 -5.62
CA VAL A 23 -5.21 6.98 -4.63
C VAL A 23 -3.94 7.74 -4.27
N ILE A 24 -3.26 8.33 -5.26
CA ILE A 24 -2.06 9.16 -5.00
C ILE A 24 -2.43 10.34 -4.10
N GLN A 25 -3.53 11.04 -4.37
CA GLN A 25 -3.99 12.15 -3.54
C GLN A 25 -4.33 11.71 -2.13
N PHE A 26 -4.96 10.55 -1.99
CA PHE A 26 -5.27 9.96 -0.68
C PHE A 26 -3.97 9.67 0.11
N MET A 27 -2.97 9.10 -0.57
CA MET A 27 -1.68 8.78 0.06
C MET A 27 -0.96 10.04 0.53
N ILE A 28 -1.04 11.13 -0.25
CA ILE A 28 -0.47 12.42 0.14
C ILE A 28 -1.15 12.93 1.42
N ARG A 29 -2.48 12.91 1.46
CA ARG A 29 -3.24 13.38 2.63
C ARG A 29 -2.97 12.54 3.87
N ARG A 30 -2.79 11.23 3.71
CA ARG A 30 -2.55 10.31 4.83
C ARG A 30 -1.08 10.15 5.17
N LYS A 31 -0.18 10.73 4.36
CA LYS A 31 1.28 10.65 4.55
C LYS A 31 1.78 9.21 4.59
N VAL A 32 1.29 8.42 3.66
CA VAL A 32 1.70 7.02 3.50
C VAL A 32 2.26 6.80 2.10
N SER A 33 3.13 5.81 1.94
CA SER A 33 3.75 5.44 0.66
C SER A 33 3.19 4.16 0.08
N GLY A 34 2.24 3.54 0.76
CA GLY A 34 1.54 2.36 0.29
C GLY A 34 0.23 2.20 1.03
N VAL A 35 -0.74 1.56 0.38
CA VAL A 35 -2.07 1.36 0.96
C VAL A 35 -2.63 0.00 0.57
N PRO A 36 -3.33 -0.67 1.49
CA PRO A 36 -4.10 -1.85 1.15
C PRO A 36 -5.27 -1.49 0.23
N VAL A 37 -5.54 -2.37 -0.72
CA VAL A 37 -6.69 -2.25 -1.63
C VAL A 37 -7.73 -3.28 -1.23
N VAL A 38 -8.96 -2.84 -1.04
CA VAL A 38 -10.06 -3.70 -0.58
C VAL A 38 -11.22 -3.68 -1.57
N ASP A 39 -12.06 -4.71 -1.49
CA ASP A 39 -13.30 -4.76 -2.24
C ASP A 39 -14.44 -4.10 -1.44
N LEU A 40 -15.66 -4.16 -1.96
CA LEU A 40 -16.84 -3.56 -1.33
C LEU A 40 -17.16 -4.15 0.05
N GLU A 41 -16.65 -5.33 0.34
CA GLU A 41 -16.86 -6.00 1.62
C GLU A 41 -15.67 -5.86 2.57
N GLN A 42 -14.74 -4.94 2.26
CA GLN A 42 -13.52 -4.68 3.04
C GLN A 42 -12.55 -5.86 3.06
N ARG A 43 -12.66 -6.76 2.10
CA ARG A 43 -11.70 -7.87 1.97
C ARG A 43 -10.45 -7.38 1.28
N LEU A 44 -9.31 -7.82 1.78
CA LEU A 44 -8.00 -7.48 1.21
C LEU A 44 -7.84 -8.17 -0.14
N ILE A 45 -7.68 -7.38 -1.21
CA ILE A 45 -7.52 -7.92 -2.56
C ILE A 45 -6.24 -7.47 -3.25
N GLY A 46 -5.54 -6.49 -2.68
CA GLY A 46 -4.30 -6.02 -3.26
C GLY A 46 -3.60 -5.00 -2.40
N TYR A 47 -2.47 -4.52 -2.89
CA TYR A 47 -1.68 -3.47 -2.25
C TYR A 47 -1.11 -2.57 -3.33
N PHE A 48 -1.23 -1.25 -3.13
CA PHE A 48 -0.67 -0.27 -4.04
C PHE A 48 0.52 0.40 -3.37
N SER A 49 1.70 0.23 -3.96
CA SER A 49 2.96 0.78 -3.46
C SER A 49 3.45 1.88 -4.40
N ALA A 50 3.76 3.04 -3.85
CA ALA A 50 4.33 4.15 -4.63
C ALA A 50 5.64 3.74 -5.28
N GLN A 51 6.47 2.97 -4.57
CA GLN A 51 7.76 2.49 -5.10
C GLN A 51 7.57 1.61 -6.34
N MET A 52 6.67 0.64 -6.26
CA MET A 52 6.41 -0.27 -7.37
C MET A 52 5.76 0.45 -8.55
N PHE A 53 4.82 1.33 -8.27
CA PHE A 53 4.17 2.12 -9.31
C PHE A 53 5.15 3.04 -10.02
N PHE A 54 6.00 3.72 -9.26
CA PHE A 54 7.02 4.62 -9.82
C PHE A 54 7.97 3.86 -10.76
N GLN A 55 8.39 2.67 -10.35
CA GLN A 55 9.25 1.83 -11.17
C GLN A 55 8.57 1.45 -12.50
N GLN A 56 7.32 1.03 -12.42
CA GLN A 56 6.53 0.70 -13.62
C GLN A 56 6.35 1.91 -14.52
N LEU A 57 6.07 3.07 -13.93
CA LEU A 57 5.92 4.33 -14.67
C LEU A 57 7.19 4.67 -15.45
N LEU A 58 8.35 4.56 -14.79
CA LEU A 58 9.64 4.85 -15.46
C LEU A 58 9.93 3.88 -16.58
N GLU A 59 9.67 2.59 -16.38
CA GLU A 59 9.89 1.58 -17.44
C GLU A 59 9.05 1.87 -18.67
N GLU A 60 7.77 2.19 -18.50
CA GLU A 60 6.89 2.52 -19.61
C GLU A 60 7.26 3.85 -20.27
N ALA A 61 7.61 4.86 -19.48
CA ALA A 61 8.03 6.16 -20.01
C ALA A 61 9.31 6.06 -20.84
N GLN A 62 10.27 5.23 -20.43
CA GLN A 62 11.51 5.02 -21.16
C GLN A 62 11.26 4.44 -22.55
N LYS A 63 10.30 3.55 -22.68
CA LYS A 63 9.92 2.98 -23.99
C LYS A 63 9.34 4.03 -24.92
N GLU A 64 8.65 5.02 -24.40
CA GLU A 64 7.92 6.04 -25.15
C GLU A 64 8.68 7.36 -25.31
N ALA A 65 9.83 7.53 -24.63
CA ALA A 65 10.59 8.76 -24.66
C ALA A 65 10.93 9.24 -26.07
N PRO A 66 11.30 8.38 -27.03
CA PRO A 66 11.56 8.84 -28.40
C PRO A 66 10.36 9.49 -29.08
N LEU A 67 9.13 9.11 -28.71
CA LEU A 67 7.90 9.67 -29.27
C LEU A 67 7.60 11.06 -28.72
N PHE A 68 8.05 11.35 -27.49
CA PHE A 68 7.76 12.60 -26.79
C PHE A 68 8.95 13.56 -26.71
N GLY A 69 10.07 13.20 -27.36
CA GLY A 69 11.25 14.05 -27.44
C GLY A 69 12.20 13.96 -26.25
N ASN A 70 11.70 13.63 -25.04
CA ASN A 70 12.55 13.42 -23.87
C ASN A 70 11.81 12.64 -22.79
N LEU A 71 12.60 12.13 -21.82
CA LEU A 71 12.07 11.29 -20.76
C LEU A 71 11.06 12.02 -19.85
N MET A 72 11.33 13.28 -19.52
CA MET A 72 10.43 14.05 -18.64
C MET A 72 9.03 14.20 -19.24
N SER A 73 8.94 14.52 -20.53
CA SER A 73 7.66 14.62 -21.22
C SER A 73 6.96 13.27 -21.29
N ALA A 74 7.70 12.18 -21.51
CA ALA A 74 7.14 10.84 -21.54
C ALA A 74 6.59 10.45 -20.16
N ILE A 75 7.29 10.77 -19.07
CA ILE A 75 6.84 10.51 -17.71
C ILE A 75 5.52 11.23 -17.43
N ARG A 76 5.44 12.52 -17.78
CA ARG A 76 4.21 13.31 -17.56
C ARG A 76 3.03 12.74 -18.32
N GLU A 77 3.21 12.42 -19.59
CA GLU A 77 2.14 11.85 -20.41
C GLU A 77 1.69 10.49 -19.91
N LYS A 78 2.64 9.63 -19.58
CA LYS A 78 2.31 8.29 -19.06
C LYS A 78 1.60 8.39 -17.71
N LEU A 79 2.02 9.30 -16.84
CA LEU A 79 1.37 9.48 -15.55
C LEU A 79 -0.07 9.99 -15.73
N ARG A 80 -0.31 10.94 -16.64
CA ARG A 80 -1.66 11.42 -16.94
C ARG A 80 -2.56 10.27 -17.41
N GLU A 81 -2.03 9.40 -18.25
CA GLU A 81 -2.75 8.22 -18.73
C GLU A 81 -3.07 7.26 -17.58
N PHE A 82 -2.06 6.90 -16.79
CA PHE A 82 -2.21 5.95 -15.69
C PHE A 82 -3.11 6.49 -14.59
N ALA A 83 -3.08 7.80 -14.33
CA ALA A 83 -3.86 8.42 -13.26
C ALA A 83 -5.38 8.27 -13.46
N LYS A 84 -5.83 8.09 -14.68
CA LYS A 84 -7.25 7.92 -15.02
C LYS A 84 -7.73 6.48 -14.93
N ARG A 85 -6.80 5.52 -14.79
CA ARG A 85 -7.11 4.10 -14.77
C ARG A 85 -7.34 3.64 -13.33
N GLU A 86 -8.02 2.51 -13.17
CA GLU A 86 -8.30 1.96 -11.86
C GLU A 86 -7.05 1.44 -11.19
N VAL A 87 -6.96 1.61 -9.87
CA VAL A 87 -5.81 1.14 -9.08
C VAL A 87 -5.64 -0.38 -9.18
N SER A 88 -6.72 -1.11 -9.42
CA SER A 88 -6.67 -2.56 -9.60
C SER A 88 -5.72 -3.00 -10.71
N GLU A 89 -5.49 -2.14 -11.71
CA GLU A 89 -4.59 -2.45 -12.82
C GLU A 89 -3.10 -2.36 -12.43
N PHE A 90 -2.79 -1.71 -11.30
CA PHE A 90 -1.42 -1.43 -10.87
C PHE A 90 -1.08 -1.99 -9.49
N MET A 91 -2.06 -2.53 -8.77
CA MET A 91 -1.83 -3.13 -7.47
C MET A 91 -1.13 -4.48 -7.59
N THR A 92 -0.43 -4.89 -6.53
CA THR A 92 0.00 -6.27 -6.41
C THR A 92 -1.12 -7.07 -5.72
N GLU A 93 -1.40 -8.26 -6.22
CA GLU A 93 -2.43 -9.13 -5.65
C GLU A 93 -1.87 -10.08 -4.60
N ASP A 94 -0.55 -10.29 -4.61
CA ASP A 94 0.14 -11.16 -3.67
C ASP A 94 0.57 -10.32 -2.46
N VAL A 95 -0.36 -10.11 -1.53
CA VAL A 95 -0.18 -9.22 -0.38
C VAL A 95 0.09 -10.01 0.88
N GLU A 96 1.20 -9.71 1.53
CA GLU A 96 1.45 -10.21 2.87
C GLU A 96 0.55 -9.49 3.87
N TYR A 97 0.01 -10.22 4.82
CA TYR A 97 -0.87 -9.67 5.84
C TYR A 97 -0.71 -10.43 7.16
N LEU A 98 -1.22 -9.82 8.22
CA LEU A 98 -1.26 -10.41 9.55
C LEU A 98 -2.71 -10.73 9.90
N ALA A 99 -2.91 -11.83 10.62
CA ALA A 99 -4.20 -12.07 11.27
C ALA A 99 -4.24 -11.29 12.58
N ALA A 100 -5.42 -10.83 12.97
CA ALA A 100 -5.58 -10.07 14.21
C ALA A 100 -5.08 -10.84 15.45
N GLU A 101 -5.24 -12.14 15.45
CA GLU A 101 -4.81 -13.05 16.53
C GLU A 101 -3.35 -13.49 16.45
N ASP A 102 -2.60 -13.06 15.42
CA ASP A 102 -1.17 -13.36 15.33
C ASP A 102 -0.40 -12.64 16.43
N ASP A 103 0.79 -13.16 16.75
CA ASP A 103 1.68 -12.54 17.72
C ASP A 103 2.48 -11.40 17.08
N VAL A 104 2.89 -10.43 17.91
CA VAL A 104 3.72 -9.30 17.47
C VAL A 104 5.03 -9.77 16.82
N GLU A 105 5.55 -10.94 17.20
CA GLU A 105 6.75 -11.51 16.56
C GLU A 105 6.53 -11.72 15.06
N ASP A 106 5.32 -12.12 14.65
CA ASP A 106 4.99 -12.27 13.23
C ASP A 106 5.03 -10.93 12.51
N ALA A 107 4.59 -9.85 13.18
CA ALA A 107 4.67 -8.50 12.63
C ALA A 107 6.13 -8.07 12.41
N LEU A 108 7.00 -8.37 13.36
CA LEU A 108 8.43 -8.05 13.22
C LEU A 108 9.04 -8.74 12.02
N GLU A 109 8.70 -10.01 11.82
CA GLU A 109 9.21 -10.77 10.68
C GLU A 109 8.75 -10.15 9.35
N LEU A 110 7.45 -9.85 9.22
CA LEU A 110 6.93 -9.26 7.98
C LEU A 110 7.48 -7.87 7.70
N LEU A 111 7.62 -7.03 8.73
CA LEU A 111 8.21 -5.71 8.57
C LEU A 111 9.67 -5.78 8.13
N GLN A 112 10.37 -6.85 8.52
CA GLN A 112 11.76 -7.07 8.16
C GLN A 112 11.92 -7.59 6.73
N THR A 113 11.01 -8.46 6.28
CA THR A 113 11.17 -9.21 5.04
C THR A 113 10.45 -8.61 3.85
N THR A 114 9.35 -7.88 4.05
CA THR A 114 8.53 -7.39 2.93
C THR A 114 8.90 -6.02 2.43
N GLY A 115 9.51 -5.19 3.26
CA GLY A 115 9.78 -3.80 2.91
C GLY A 115 8.54 -2.92 2.85
N LEU A 116 7.37 -3.43 3.20
CA LEU A 116 6.13 -2.65 3.24
C LEU A 116 6.14 -1.70 4.43
N ASP A 117 5.64 -0.49 4.23
CA ASP A 117 5.50 0.49 5.32
C ASP A 117 4.31 0.19 6.21
N LEU A 118 3.24 -0.35 5.63
CA LEU A 118 2.02 -0.72 6.34
C LEU A 118 1.72 -2.18 6.06
N ILE A 119 1.59 -2.98 7.13
CA ILE A 119 1.16 -4.36 7.00
C ILE A 119 -0.32 -4.42 7.35
N PRO A 120 -1.18 -4.87 6.42
CA PRO A 120 -2.60 -4.99 6.73
C PRO A 120 -2.86 -6.09 7.77
N VAL A 121 -3.84 -5.85 8.64
CA VAL A 121 -4.30 -6.82 9.63
C VAL A 121 -5.71 -7.24 9.25
N VAL A 122 -5.92 -8.55 9.18
CA VAL A 122 -7.18 -9.14 8.69
C VAL A 122 -7.84 -9.93 9.82
N LYS A 123 -9.14 -9.78 9.94
CA LYS A 123 -9.98 -10.57 10.84
C LYS A 123 -11.25 -10.94 10.10
N GLU A 124 -11.57 -12.23 10.10
CA GLU A 124 -12.76 -12.73 9.40
C GLU A 124 -12.82 -12.28 7.93
N GLY A 125 -11.65 -12.27 7.27
CA GLY A 125 -11.53 -11.92 5.86
C GLY A 125 -11.49 -10.43 5.57
N ARG A 126 -11.65 -9.56 6.56
CA ARG A 126 -11.72 -8.10 6.38
C ARG A 126 -10.50 -7.41 6.98
N VAL A 127 -10.09 -6.33 6.34
CA VAL A 127 -9.02 -5.48 6.88
C VAL A 127 -9.57 -4.69 8.08
N VAL A 128 -8.99 -4.93 9.25
CA VAL A 128 -9.44 -4.29 10.50
C VAL A 128 -8.43 -3.33 11.07
N GLY A 129 -7.21 -3.33 10.56
CA GLY A 129 -6.15 -2.46 11.05
C GLY A 129 -4.93 -2.54 10.17
N VAL A 130 -3.91 -1.80 10.57
CA VAL A 130 -2.57 -1.84 9.94
C VAL A 130 -1.52 -1.78 11.04
N VAL A 131 -0.33 -2.31 10.73
CA VAL A 131 0.83 -2.23 11.61
C VAL A 131 1.97 -1.60 10.83
N ASN A 132 2.66 -0.65 11.44
CA ASN A 132 3.87 -0.07 10.89
C ASN A 132 5.01 -0.14 11.92
N ARG A 133 6.22 0.19 11.48
CA ARG A 133 7.42 0.10 12.34
C ARG A 133 7.32 1.01 13.56
N VAL A 134 6.83 2.22 13.36
CA VAL A 134 6.72 3.20 14.45
C VAL A 134 5.74 2.70 15.51
N ARG A 135 4.63 2.10 15.08
CA ARG A 135 3.64 1.57 16.02
C ARG A 135 4.20 0.41 16.84
N VAL A 136 4.98 -0.47 16.21
CA VAL A 136 5.65 -1.56 16.93
C VAL A 136 6.62 -1.02 17.97
N LEU A 137 7.43 -0.02 17.56
CA LEU A 137 8.36 0.60 18.50
C LEU A 137 7.64 1.25 19.68
N GLN A 138 6.53 1.95 19.39
CA GLN A 138 5.70 2.56 20.42
C GLN A 138 5.19 1.51 21.41
N ALA A 139 4.70 0.38 20.90
CA ALA A 139 4.19 -0.70 21.73
C ALA A 139 5.27 -1.23 22.68
N PHE A 140 6.49 -1.39 22.20
CA PHE A 140 7.61 -1.83 23.03
C PHE A 140 8.02 -0.79 24.08
N LEU A 141 7.93 0.49 23.75
CA LEU A 141 8.22 1.56 24.72
C LEU A 141 7.19 1.57 25.87
N GLU A 142 5.95 1.22 25.57
CA GLU A 142 4.87 1.21 26.55
C GLU A 142 4.81 -0.07 27.38
N THR A 143 5.49 -1.12 26.96
CA THR A 143 5.53 -2.41 27.65
C THR A 143 6.61 -2.41 28.72
N LYS A 144 6.30 -2.88 29.92
CA LYS A 144 7.25 -3.01 31.00
C LYS A 144 8.02 -4.31 30.95
#